data_49725b27c46307d2d1686d708a64f1fb
#
_entry.id   49725b27c46307d2d1686d708a64f1fb
#
_cell.length_a   1.000
_cell.length_b   1.000
_cell.length_c   1.000
_cell.angle_alpha   90.00
_cell.angle_beta   90.00
_cell.angle_gamma   90.00
#
_symmetry.space_group_name_H-M   'P 1'
#
loop_
_entity.id
_entity.type
_entity.pdbx_description
1 polymer ?
#
loop_
_entity_poly.entity_id
_entity_poly.type
_entity_poly.pdbx_seq_one_letter_code
_entity_poly.pdbx_strand_id
1 'polypeptide(L)'
;MAKKPFEIQASIVIEATPAKVHEVMNDLARLDDWNPFMAMDKTVVSTLSEKTVGPGAICDYEGKRIGKGRMELISSGPDLIRFKMTFFNKKTEYADSEYRIVPEFEGTKVTWVMSGERDLKMRLMGLIFNLDKMMANNFMNGLKVLKAIVE
;
A
#
# COMPACT_ATOMS: atom_id res chain seq x y z
N MET A 1 -5.92 26.46 2.17
CA MET A 1 -5.38 25.92 3.42
C MET A 1 -4.05 25.24 3.19
N ALA A 2 -3.12 25.45 4.10
CA ALA A 2 -1.82 24.82 4.02
C ALA A 2 -1.94 23.31 4.21
N LYS A 3 -1.25 22.54 3.36
CA LYS A 3 -1.15 21.10 3.49
C LYS A 3 0.12 20.77 4.25
N LYS A 4 0.08 19.74 5.07
CA LYS A 4 1.24 19.25 5.79
C LYS A 4 1.61 17.84 5.32
N PRO A 5 2.90 17.54 5.22
CA PRO A 5 3.32 16.20 4.85
C PRO A 5 2.94 15.19 5.92
N PHE A 6 2.65 13.98 5.49
CA PHE A 6 2.47 12.85 6.40
C PHE A 6 3.29 11.67 5.88
N GLU A 7 3.65 10.79 6.77
CA GLU A 7 4.29 9.53 6.44
C GLU A 7 3.81 8.46 7.40
N ILE A 8 3.37 7.34 6.84
CA ILE A 8 2.91 6.18 7.59
C ILE A 8 3.72 4.99 7.13
N GLN A 9 4.25 4.20 8.05
CA GLN A 9 5.05 3.04 7.68
C GLN A 9 4.93 1.91 8.67
N ALA A 10 5.22 0.71 8.18
CA ALA A 10 5.35 -0.50 8.98
C ALA A 10 6.39 -1.40 8.33
N SER A 11 7.08 -2.20 9.12
CA SER A 11 8.12 -3.10 8.63
C SER A 11 7.97 -4.48 9.25
N ILE A 12 8.38 -5.50 8.49
CA ILE A 12 8.40 -6.88 8.96
C ILE A 12 9.60 -7.60 8.33
N VAL A 13 10.10 -8.61 9.02
CA VAL A 13 11.14 -9.49 8.46
C VAL A 13 10.48 -10.79 8.01
N ILE A 14 10.73 -11.16 6.76
CA ILE A 14 10.15 -12.35 6.12
C ILE A 14 11.27 -13.34 5.84
N GLU A 15 11.07 -14.59 6.20
CA GLU A 15 12.04 -15.67 5.98
C GLU A 15 11.92 -16.20 4.54
N ALA A 16 12.26 -15.32 3.58
CA ALA A 16 12.27 -15.63 2.16
C ALA A 16 13.25 -14.68 1.47
N THR A 17 13.66 -15.03 0.24
CA THR A 17 14.57 -14.18 -0.51
C THR A 17 13.88 -12.88 -0.96
N PRO A 18 14.64 -11.80 -1.16
CA PRO A 18 14.07 -10.56 -1.71
C PRO A 18 13.35 -10.78 -3.05
N ALA A 19 13.88 -11.64 -3.91
CA ALA A 19 13.26 -11.93 -5.21
C ALA A 19 11.89 -12.56 -5.06
N LYS A 20 11.71 -13.45 -4.09
CA LYS A 20 10.45 -14.13 -3.85
C LYS A 20 9.40 -13.17 -3.28
N VAL A 21 9.82 -12.28 -2.39
CA VAL A 21 8.96 -11.22 -1.85
C VAL A 21 8.56 -10.24 -2.96
N HIS A 22 9.53 -9.82 -3.76
CA HIS A 22 9.31 -8.89 -4.86
C HIS A 22 8.30 -9.42 -5.87
N GLU A 23 8.37 -10.70 -6.20
CA GLU A 23 7.47 -11.33 -7.15
C GLU A 23 5.99 -11.14 -6.77
N VAL A 24 5.68 -11.31 -5.50
CA VAL A 24 4.31 -11.14 -5.00
C VAL A 24 3.92 -9.66 -4.95
N MET A 25 4.78 -8.80 -4.42
CA MET A 25 4.46 -7.39 -4.22
C MET A 25 4.43 -6.59 -5.53
N ASN A 26 5.08 -7.08 -6.57
CA ASN A 26 5.17 -6.45 -7.87
C ASN A 26 3.99 -6.80 -8.79
N ASP A 27 3.09 -7.65 -8.33
CA ASP A 27 1.94 -8.13 -9.12
C ASP A 27 0.64 -7.67 -8.50
N LEU A 28 -0.04 -6.74 -9.16
CA LEU A 28 -1.31 -6.18 -8.68
C LEU A 28 -2.44 -7.22 -8.68
N ALA A 29 -2.32 -8.29 -9.48
CA ALA A 29 -3.29 -9.37 -9.45
C ALA A 29 -3.26 -10.14 -8.12
N ARG A 30 -2.19 -10.01 -7.34
CA ARG A 30 -2.02 -10.65 -6.04
C ARG A 30 -2.45 -9.77 -4.85
N LEU A 31 -2.93 -8.54 -5.11
CA LEU A 31 -3.31 -7.62 -4.02
C LEU A 31 -4.38 -8.22 -3.10
N ASP A 32 -5.37 -8.90 -3.65
CA ASP A 32 -6.45 -9.48 -2.85
C ASP A 32 -5.94 -10.53 -1.86
N ASP A 33 -4.78 -11.11 -2.11
CA ASP A 33 -4.21 -12.15 -1.27
C ASP A 33 -3.63 -11.60 0.04
N TRP A 34 -3.18 -10.35 0.04
CA TRP A 34 -2.46 -9.83 1.21
C TRP A 34 -2.78 -8.39 1.59
N ASN A 35 -3.34 -7.58 0.68
CA ASN A 35 -3.58 -6.16 0.96
C ASN A 35 -4.73 -6.02 1.97
N PRO A 36 -4.50 -5.35 3.12
CA PRO A 36 -5.49 -5.29 4.19
C PRO A 36 -6.72 -4.47 3.82
N PHE A 37 -6.57 -3.46 2.94
CA PHE A 37 -7.69 -2.61 2.57
C PHE A 37 -8.67 -3.35 1.68
N MET A 38 -8.19 -4.26 0.83
CA MET A 38 -9.05 -5.12 0.03
C MET A 38 -9.82 -6.11 0.91
N ALA A 39 -9.20 -6.58 2.00
CA ALA A 39 -9.84 -7.50 2.92
C ALA A 39 -10.86 -6.82 3.84
N MET A 40 -10.73 -5.52 4.10
CA MET A 40 -11.60 -4.77 5.00
C MET A 40 -12.98 -4.48 4.44
N ASP A 41 -13.13 -4.52 3.14
CA ASP A 41 -14.38 -4.14 2.47
C ASP A 41 -14.84 -5.23 1.53
N LYS A 42 -15.86 -5.98 1.96
CA LYS A 42 -16.40 -7.08 1.17
C LYS A 42 -17.12 -6.61 -0.09
N THR A 43 -17.43 -5.32 -0.19
CA THR A 43 -18.11 -4.75 -1.35
C THR A 43 -17.13 -4.27 -2.42
N VAL A 44 -15.83 -4.33 -2.15
CA VAL A 44 -14.83 -3.81 -3.08
C VAL A 44 -14.83 -4.56 -4.41
N VAL A 45 -14.81 -3.79 -5.49
CA VAL A 45 -14.65 -4.31 -6.85
C VAL A 45 -13.36 -3.70 -7.39
N SER A 46 -12.46 -4.55 -7.84
CA SER A 46 -11.18 -4.12 -8.43
C SER A 46 -11.20 -4.40 -9.92
N THR A 47 -10.69 -3.43 -10.68
CA THR A 47 -10.51 -3.57 -12.12
C THR A 47 -9.02 -3.39 -12.42
N LEU A 48 -8.40 -4.43 -12.96
CA LEU A 48 -6.98 -4.42 -13.27
C LEU A 48 -6.75 -4.06 -14.73
N SER A 49 -5.68 -3.33 -15.00
CA SER A 49 -5.19 -3.14 -16.37
C SER A 49 -4.78 -4.48 -16.96
N GLU A 50 -4.65 -4.54 -18.28
CA GLU A 50 -4.20 -5.76 -18.96
C GLU A 50 -2.86 -6.21 -18.41
N LYS A 51 -1.92 -5.27 -18.24
CA LYS A 51 -0.65 -5.53 -17.58
C LYS A 51 -0.84 -5.43 -16.08
N THR A 52 -0.54 -6.49 -15.33
CA THR A 52 -0.70 -6.52 -13.87
C THR A 52 0.63 -6.50 -13.11
N VAL A 53 1.75 -6.72 -13.80
CA VAL A 53 3.07 -6.84 -13.19
C VAL A 53 3.97 -5.71 -13.67
N GLY A 54 4.65 -5.04 -12.74
CA GLY A 54 5.65 -4.04 -13.05
C GLY A 54 5.07 -2.69 -13.46
N PRO A 55 5.96 -1.74 -13.87
CA PRO A 55 5.54 -0.37 -14.19
C PRO A 55 4.46 -0.32 -15.26
N GLY A 56 3.47 0.53 -15.06
CA GLY A 56 2.32 0.65 -15.94
C GLY A 56 1.12 -0.16 -15.50
N ALA A 57 1.27 -1.07 -14.53
CA ALA A 57 0.14 -1.82 -13.98
C ALA A 57 -0.75 -0.90 -13.16
N ILE A 58 -2.05 -1.02 -13.33
CA ILE A 58 -3.05 -0.18 -12.66
C ILE A 58 -4.12 -1.06 -12.03
N CYS A 59 -4.51 -0.73 -10.81
CA CYS A 59 -5.66 -1.29 -10.11
C CYS A 59 -6.62 -0.15 -9.77
N ASP A 60 -7.79 -0.16 -10.36
CA ASP A 60 -8.88 0.74 -9.98
C ASP A 60 -9.79 -0.02 -9.02
N TYR A 61 -10.14 0.59 -7.92
CA TYR A 61 -10.99 -0.04 -6.94
C TYR A 61 -12.13 0.87 -6.51
N GLU A 62 -13.24 0.26 -6.10
CA GLU A 62 -14.39 0.94 -5.57
C GLU A 62 -15.08 0.05 -4.56
N GLY A 63 -15.37 0.60 -3.38
CA GLY A 63 -16.06 -0.12 -2.33
C GLY A 63 -16.84 0.86 -1.44
N LYS A 64 -17.82 0.34 -0.73
CA LYS A 64 -18.67 1.17 0.13
C LYS A 64 -17.92 1.74 1.34
N ARG A 65 -16.92 1.01 1.81
CA ARG A 65 -16.14 1.43 2.99
C ARG A 65 -14.83 2.11 2.62
N ILE A 66 -14.08 1.53 1.69
CA ILE A 66 -12.76 2.07 1.31
C ILE A 66 -12.86 3.20 0.29
N GLY A 67 -14.04 3.40 -0.32
CA GLY A 67 -14.23 4.44 -1.32
C GLY A 67 -13.70 4.04 -2.68
N LYS A 68 -13.43 5.05 -3.50
CA LYS A 68 -12.97 4.86 -4.88
C LYS A 68 -11.55 5.40 -5.04
N GLY A 69 -10.70 4.62 -5.68
CA GLY A 69 -9.32 5.04 -5.88
C GLY A 69 -8.62 4.28 -7.00
N ARG A 70 -7.41 4.70 -7.25
CA ARG A 70 -6.53 4.08 -8.24
C ARG A 70 -5.14 3.89 -7.65
N MET A 71 -4.57 2.72 -7.90
CA MET A 71 -3.20 2.40 -7.55
C MET A 71 -2.44 2.14 -8.85
N GLU A 72 -1.42 2.93 -9.09
CA GLU A 72 -0.62 2.82 -10.30
C GLU A 72 0.83 2.53 -9.95
N LEU A 73 1.38 1.44 -10.48
CA LEU A 73 2.76 1.05 -10.27
C LEU A 73 3.65 1.89 -11.20
N ILE A 74 4.47 2.75 -10.61
CA ILE A 74 5.27 3.74 -11.34
C ILE A 74 6.66 3.21 -11.68
N SER A 75 7.31 2.59 -10.69
CA SER A 75 8.66 2.06 -10.90
C SER A 75 8.86 0.80 -10.05
N SER A 76 9.71 -0.09 -10.53
CA SER A 76 9.97 -1.35 -9.85
C SER A 76 11.42 -1.73 -10.05
N GLY A 77 12.18 -1.72 -8.96
CA GLY A 77 13.54 -2.25 -8.89
C GLY A 77 13.57 -3.41 -7.91
N PRO A 78 14.73 -4.09 -7.79
CA PRO A 78 14.83 -5.27 -6.93
C PRO A 78 14.63 -4.96 -5.44
N ASP A 79 14.87 -3.73 -5.03
CA ASP A 79 14.81 -3.30 -3.63
C ASP A 79 13.75 -2.24 -3.35
N LEU A 80 13.05 -1.76 -4.39
CA LEU A 80 12.10 -0.66 -4.23
C LEU A 80 11.02 -0.71 -5.30
N ILE A 81 9.76 -0.72 -4.88
CA ILE A 81 8.60 -0.62 -5.77
C ILE A 81 7.83 0.63 -5.36
N ARG A 82 7.53 1.50 -6.32
CA ARG A 82 6.82 2.76 -6.07
C ARG A 82 5.49 2.81 -6.78
N PHE A 83 4.50 3.36 -6.07
CA PHE A 83 3.13 3.52 -6.54
C PHE A 83 2.67 4.96 -6.39
N LYS A 84 1.81 5.38 -7.32
CA LYS A 84 1.00 6.57 -7.15
C LYS A 84 -0.40 6.15 -6.75
N MET A 85 -0.88 6.70 -5.64
CA MET A 85 -2.23 6.46 -5.14
C MET A 85 -3.08 7.67 -5.45
N THR A 86 -4.26 7.45 -6.01
CA THR A 86 -5.24 8.51 -6.27
C THR A 86 -6.53 8.15 -5.55
N PHE A 87 -7.04 9.08 -4.74
CA PHE A 87 -8.27 8.90 -3.98
C PHE A 87 -9.34 9.83 -4.55
N PHE A 88 -10.42 9.24 -5.07
CA PHE A 88 -11.51 10.00 -5.71
C PHE A 88 -12.62 10.29 -4.68
N ASN A 89 -12.34 11.20 -3.78
CA ASN A 89 -13.30 11.72 -2.81
C ASN A 89 -13.97 12.97 -3.37
N LYS A 90 -14.64 13.77 -2.52
CA LYS A 90 -15.18 15.06 -2.94
C LYS A 90 -14.11 15.93 -3.59
N LYS A 91 -12.89 15.80 -3.09
CA LYS A 91 -11.69 16.41 -3.65
C LYS A 91 -10.75 15.27 -4.00
N THR A 92 -10.20 15.28 -5.21
CA THR A 92 -9.21 14.29 -5.61
C THR A 92 -7.91 14.54 -4.86
N GLU A 93 -7.40 13.51 -4.22
CA GLU A 93 -6.16 13.59 -3.44
C GLU A 93 -5.18 12.53 -3.90
N TYR A 94 -3.89 12.79 -3.67
CA TYR A 94 -2.81 11.92 -4.11
C TYR A 94 -1.89 11.58 -2.95
N ALA A 95 -1.32 10.39 -3.03
CA ALA A 95 -0.27 9.96 -2.11
C ALA A 95 0.72 9.09 -2.88
N ASP A 96 1.92 8.98 -2.33
CA ASP A 96 2.92 8.06 -2.83
C ASP A 96 2.98 6.87 -1.87
N SER A 97 3.12 5.67 -2.44
CA SER A 97 3.32 4.46 -1.66
C SER A 97 4.54 3.75 -2.18
N GLU A 98 5.31 3.15 -1.28
CA GLU A 98 6.46 2.37 -1.71
C GLU A 98 6.63 1.15 -0.82
N TYR A 99 7.17 0.09 -1.41
CA TYR A 99 7.61 -1.11 -0.72
C TYR A 99 9.13 -1.15 -0.80
N ARG A 100 9.80 -1.12 0.35
CA ARG A 100 11.24 -1.26 0.44
C ARG A 100 11.55 -2.70 0.76
N ILE A 101 12.36 -3.34 -0.06
CA ILE A 101 12.67 -4.77 0.01
C ILE A 101 14.18 -4.91 0.16
N VAL A 102 14.64 -5.16 1.37
CA VAL A 102 16.07 -5.14 1.69
C VAL A 102 16.50 -6.49 2.28
N PRO A 103 17.59 -7.07 1.77
CA PRO A 103 18.14 -8.29 2.40
C PRO A 103 18.45 -8.02 3.86
N GLU A 104 18.10 -8.97 4.71
CA GLU A 104 18.44 -8.92 6.11
C GLU A 104 18.84 -10.32 6.53
N PHE A 105 19.50 -10.44 7.67
CA PHE A 105 20.03 -11.71 8.14
C PHE A 105 19.01 -12.85 7.98
N GLU A 106 19.34 -13.80 7.11
CA GLU A 106 18.54 -15.00 6.78
C GLU A 106 17.13 -14.70 6.22
N GLY A 107 16.93 -13.51 5.66
CA GLY A 107 15.61 -13.18 5.13
C GLY A 107 15.58 -11.84 4.43
N THR A 108 14.41 -11.22 4.48
CA THR A 108 14.15 -9.94 3.81
C THR A 108 13.36 -9.03 4.75
N LYS A 109 13.84 -7.80 4.92
CA LYS A 109 13.08 -6.77 5.60
C LYS A 109 12.22 -6.05 4.58
N VAL A 110 10.91 -6.03 4.82
CA VAL A 110 9.96 -5.33 3.98
C VAL A 110 9.39 -4.16 4.76
N THR A 111 9.47 -2.96 4.17
CA THR A 111 8.88 -1.76 4.74
C THR A 111 7.87 -1.19 3.77
N TRP A 112 6.65 -1.01 4.24
CA TRP A 112 5.57 -0.38 3.46
C TRP A 112 5.45 1.06 3.94
N VAL A 113 5.64 2.02 3.04
CA VAL A 113 5.60 3.45 3.35
C VAL A 113 4.54 4.11 2.49
N MET A 114 3.72 4.94 3.09
CA MET A 114 2.81 5.83 2.36
C MET A 114 3.09 7.25 2.82
N SER A 115 3.25 8.15 1.87
CA SER A 115 3.57 9.55 2.15
C SER A 115 2.77 10.47 1.23
N GLY A 116 2.59 11.70 1.68
CA GLY A 116 1.86 12.68 0.90
C GLY A 116 1.60 13.93 1.71
N GLU A 117 0.75 14.78 1.18
CA GLU A 117 0.31 15.97 1.87
C GLU A 117 -1.14 15.76 2.32
N ARG A 118 -1.43 16.24 3.52
CA ARG A 118 -2.79 16.17 4.04
C ARG A 118 -3.21 17.56 4.47
N ASP A 119 -4.48 17.90 4.24
CA ASP A 119 -4.97 19.20 4.65
C ASP A 119 -5.18 19.24 6.17
N LEU A 120 -5.41 20.46 6.68
CA LEU A 120 -5.54 20.68 8.11
C LEU A 120 -6.68 19.88 8.72
N LYS A 121 -7.81 19.77 8.00
CA LYS A 121 -8.98 19.06 8.50
C LYS A 121 -8.69 17.58 8.71
N MET A 122 -8.06 16.93 7.75
CA MET A 122 -7.69 15.52 7.88
C MET A 122 -6.68 15.30 8.99
N ARG A 123 -5.74 16.23 9.14
CA ARG A 123 -4.77 16.16 10.22
C ARG A 123 -5.41 16.25 11.59
N LEU A 124 -6.40 17.14 11.74
CA LEU A 124 -7.13 17.27 13.01
C LEU A 124 -7.92 16.01 13.31
N MET A 125 -8.57 15.42 12.30
CA MET A 125 -9.26 14.14 12.45
C MET A 125 -8.28 13.03 12.84
N GLY A 126 -7.09 13.01 12.25
CA GLY A 126 -6.06 12.06 12.59
C GLY A 126 -5.62 12.15 14.05
N LEU A 127 -5.52 13.37 14.59
CA LEU A 127 -5.20 13.59 16.00
C LEU A 127 -6.29 13.05 16.92
N ILE A 128 -7.56 13.29 16.57
CA ILE A 128 -8.70 12.87 17.39
C ILE A 128 -8.88 11.36 17.36
N PHE A 129 -8.79 10.75 16.17
CA PHE A 129 -9.08 9.34 15.98
C PHE A 129 -7.82 8.47 15.83
N ASN A 130 -6.64 9.07 15.92
CA ASN A 130 -5.37 8.37 15.78
C ASN A 130 -5.29 7.55 14.48
N LEU A 131 -5.68 8.19 13.36
CA LEU A 131 -5.76 7.53 12.06
C LEU A 131 -4.40 6.99 11.58
N ASP A 132 -3.32 7.72 11.87
CA ASP A 132 -1.98 7.29 11.43
C ASP A 132 -1.59 5.96 12.08
N LYS A 133 -1.88 5.79 13.36
CA LYS A 133 -1.62 4.54 14.06
C LYS A 133 -2.49 3.41 13.52
N MET A 134 -3.76 3.69 13.25
CA MET A 134 -4.68 2.73 12.67
C MET A 134 -4.19 2.27 11.30
N MET A 135 -3.75 3.21 10.47
CA MET A 135 -3.22 2.90 9.14
C MET A 135 -1.94 2.07 9.23
N ALA A 136 -1.02 2.43 10.14
CA ALA A 136 0.21 1.67 10.34
C ALA A 136 -0.09 0.24 10.82
N ASN A 137 -1.09 0.07 11.69
CA ASN A 137 -1.52 -1.25 12.12
C ASN A 137 -2.10 -2.07 10.97
N ASN A 138 -2.86 -1.42 10.07
CA ASN A 138 -3.38 -2.07 8.88
C ASN A 138 -2.26 -2.52 7.95
N PHE A 139 -1.25 -1.68 7.76
CA PHE A 139 -0.07 -2.05 6.97
C PHE A 139 0.62 -3.28 7.57
N MET A 140 0.80 -3.28 8.89
CA MET A 140 1.42 -4.41 9.58
C MET A 140 0.60 -5.70 9.40
N ASN A 141 -0.72 -5.60 9.49
CA ASN A 141 -1.60 -6.76 9.29
C ASN A 141 -1.44 -7.34 7.87
N GLY A 142 -1.36 -6.45 6.86
CA GLY A 142 -1.12 -6.87 5.50
C GLY A 142 0.24 -7.54 5.33
N LEU A 143 1.28 -6.97 5.93
CA LEU A 143 2.63 -7.53 5.87
C LEU A 143 2.71 -8.89 6.55
N LYS A 144 1.95 -9.11 7.63
CA LYS A 144 1.87 -10.43 8.30
C LYS A 144 1.23 -11.47 7.38
N VAL A 145 0.21 -11.10 6.64
CA VAL A 145 -0.42 -12.00 5.66
C VAL A 145 0.56 -12.31 4.53
N LEU A 146 1.25 -11.29 4.03
CA LEU A 146 2.29 -11.46 3.01
C LEU A 146 3.37 -12.42 3.49
N LYS A 147 3.84 -12.26 4.72
CA LYS A 147 4.82 -13.16 5.33
C LYS A 147 4.34 -14.61 5.31
N ALA A 148 3.09 -14.84 5.69
CA ALA A 148 2.51 -16.19 5.70
C ALA A 148 2.42 -16.79 4.29
N ILE A 149 2.17 -15.97 3.27
CA ILE A 149 2.07 -16.44 1.89
C ILE A 149 3.44 -16.80 1.32
N VAL A 150 4.45 -15.99 1.63
CA VAL A 150 5.77 -16.07 0.98
C VAL A 150 6.68 -17.11 1.65
N GLU A 151 6.53 -17.31 2.95
CA GLU A 151 7.36 -18.27 3.72
C GLU A 151 7.04 -19.73 3.44
#